data_00cc98cc80e010c2bd65d22dd11ca6e8
#
_entry.id   00cc98cc80e010c2bd65d22dd11ca6e8
#
_cell.length_a   1.000
_cell.length_b   1.000
_cell.length_c   1.000
_cell.angle_alpha   90.00
_cell.angle_beta   90.00
_cell.angle_gamma   90.00
#
_symmetry.space_group_name_H-M   'P 1'
#
loop_
_entity.id
_entity.type
_entity.pdbx_description
1 polymer ?
#
loop_
_entity_poly.entity_id
_entity_poly.type
_entity_poly.pdbx_seq_one_letter_code
_entity_poly.pdbx_strand_id
1 'polypeptide(L)'
;MDATTETNRTIAFLAAPEGVEQVELTEPWKAVEQAGFTPTLVSTESGEIQAFNHLDKGDTFPVDATADSASASDYAALVLPGGVANPDILRTQPSAVQFVKGFFDAGKPVAVICHGPWTLVEADVLRGRTITSWPSLQTDLRNAGATWVDQEVAVCNAGPNTMVSSRKPDDLKAFNEALLDALS
;
A
#
# COMPACT_ATOMS: atom_id res chain seq x y z
N MET A 1 -34.31 14.39 8.01
CA MET A 1 -33.18 14.96 7.26
C MET A 1 -32.10 13.89 7.23
N ASP A 2 -32.09 13.12 6.16
CA ASP A 2 -31.12 12.05 5.99
C ASP A 2 -29.74 12.65 5.77
N ALA A 3 -28.87 12.54 6.78
CA ALA A 3 -27.45 12.69 6.57
C ALA A 3 -27.01 11.52 5.68
N THR A 4 -26.98 11.74 4.38
CA THR A 4 -26.28 10.86 3.46
C THR A 4 -24.85 10.86 3.94
N THR A 5 -24.41 9.74 4.54
CA THR A 5 -23.01 9.46 4.78
C THR A 5 -22.34 9.48 3.41
N GLU A 6 -21.68 10.60 3.09
CA GLU A 6 -20.81 10.64 1.92
C GLU A 6 -19.80 9.51 2.10
N THR A 7 -19.90 8.51 1.23
CA THR A 7 -18.95 7.40 1.23
C THR A 7 -17.57 7.99 0.98
N ASN A 8 -16.65 7.80 1.91
CA ASN A 8 -15.27 8.26 1.75
C ASN A 8 -14.67 7.63 0.49
N ARG A 9 -14.20 8.46 -0.43
CA ARG A 9 -13.65 8.04 -1.71
C ARG A 9 -12.17 8.35 -1.85
N THR A 10 -11.53 8.76 -0.79
CA THR A 10 -10.09 9.09 -0.80
C THR A 10 -9.26 7.86 -0.50
N ILE A 11 -8.29 7.57 -1.36
CA ILE A 11 -7.39 6.42 -1.24
C ILE A 11 -5.99 6.93 -0.92
N ALA A 12 -5.41 6.47 0.18
CA ALA A 12 -4.04 6.80 0.55
C ALA A 12 -3.05 5.92 -0.21
N PHE A 13 -2.03 6.55 -0.79
CA PHE A 13 -0.83 5.91 -1.33
C PHE A 13 0.32 6.35 -0.45
N LEU A 14 0.96 5.42 0.24
CA LEU A 14 2.07 5.73 1.15
C LEU A 14 3.40 5.39 0.49
N ALA A 15 4.30 6.36 0.43
CA ALA A 15 5.65 6.18 -0.08
C ALA A 15 6.66 6.99 0.73
N ALA A 16 7.89 6.48 0.85
CA ALA A 16 9.02 7.19 1.43
C ALA A 16 9.45 8.37 0.54
N PRO A 17 10.27 9.30 1.05
CA PRO A 17 10.78 10.42 0.24
C PRO A 17 11.53 9.99 -1.02
N GLU A 18 12.06 8.76 -1.05
CA GLU A 18 12.70 8.19 -2.24
C GLU A 18 12.54 6.66 -2.28
N GLY A 19 12.72 6.09 -3.47
CA GLY A 19 12.86 4.65 -3.64
C GLY A 19 11.62 3.89 -4.08
N VAL A 20 10.48 4.55 -4.25
CA VAL A 20 9.27 3.88 -4.75
C VAL A 20 9.43 3.48 -6.22
N GLU A 21 9.01 2.26 -6.56
CA GLU A 21 8.92 1.86 -7.98
C GLU A 21 7.80 2.64 -8.66
N GLN A 22 8.15 3.41 -9.69
CA GLN A 22 7.23 4.40 -10.28
C GLN A 22 5.94 3.78 -10.80
N VAL A 23 6.01 2.70 -11.56
CA VAL A 23 4.80 2.08 -12.14
C VAL A 23 3.87 1.50 -11.09
N GLU A 24 4.41 1.07 -9.95
CA GLU A 24 3.63 0.54 -8.83
C GLU A 24 2.90 1.65 -8.05
N LEU A 25 3.32 2.88 -8.22
CA LEU A 25 2.60 4.07 -7.76
C LEU A 25 1.60 4.54 -8.83
N THR A 26 2.05 4.74 -10.05
CA THR A 26 1.28 5.43 -11.10
C THR A 26 0.15 4.60 -11.70
N GLU A 27 0.33 3.28 -11.88
CA GLU A 27 -0.72 2.44 -12.47
C GLU A 27 -1.90 2.20 -11.52
N PRO A 28 -1.71 1.84 -10.23
CA PRO A 28 -2.83 1.80 -9.30
C PRO A 28 -3.47 3.17 -9.06
N TRP A 29 -2.69 4.25 -9.09
CA TRP A 29 -3.20 5.62 -8.99
C TRP A 29 -4.22 5.92 -10.08
N LYS A 30 -3.85 5.66 -11.33
CA LYS A 30 -4.75 5.83 -12.48
C LYS A 30 -5.99 4.95 -12.38
N ALA A 31 -5.82 3.70 -11.93
CA ALA A 31 -6.93 2.76 -11.82
C ALA A 31 -8.00 3.25 -10.82
N VAL A 32 -7.59 3.72 -9.64
CA VAL A 32 -8.54 4.24 -8.64
C VAL A 32 -9.16 5.57 -9.09
N GLU A 33 -8.38 6.43 -9.75
CA GLU A 33 -8.86 7.69 -10.29
C GLU A 33 -9.94 7.48 -11.36
N GLN A 34 -9.70 6.57 -12.30
CA GLN A 34 -10.66 6.20 -13.34
C GLN A 34 -11.92 5.55 -12.78
N ALA A 35 -11.85 4.91 -11.63
CA ALA A 35 -12.99 4.33 -10.92
C ALA A 35 -13.76 5.36 -10.08
N GLY A 36 -13.37 6.64 -10.10
CA GLY A 36 -14.04 7.72 -9.41
C GLY A 36 -13.60 7.93 -7.97
N PHE A 37 -12.46 7.36 -7.56
CA PHE A 37 -11.85 7.64 -6.27
C PHE A 37 -10.82 8.77 -6.38
N THR A 38 -10.45 9.36 -5.26
CA THR A 38 -9.47 10.44 -5.18
C THR A 38 -8.18 9.88 -4.55
N PRO A 39 -7.14 9.60 -5.35
CA PRO A 39 -5.86 9.17 -4.79
C PRO A 39 -5.15 10.35 -4.11
N THR A 40 -4.45 10.06 -3.02
CA THR A 40 -3.71 11.03 -2.22
C THR A 40 -2.36 10.45 -1.84
N LEU A 41 -1.28 11.20 -2.08
CA LEU A 41 0.07 10.75 -1.75
C LEU A 41 0.45 11.19 -0.34
N VAL A 42 0.68 10.20 0.51
CA VAL A 42 1.16 10.36 1.88
C VAL A 42 2.62 9.95 1.96
N SER A 43 3.44 10.76 2.60
CA SER A 43 4.85 10.44 2.84
C SER A 43 5.26 10.81 4.26
N THR A 44 6.50 10.50 4.63
CA THR A 44 7.04 10.85 5.95
C THR A 44 7.52 12.30 6.03
N GLU A 45 7.70 12.94 4.89
CA GLU A 45 8.13 14.34 4.78
C GLU A 45 7.27 15.09 3.76
N SER A 46 7.10 16.39 3.96
CA SER A 46 6.45 17.26 2.97
C SER A 46 7.36 17.55 1.78
N GLY A 47 6.80 18.07 0.70
CA GLY A 47 7.51 18.42 -0.53
C GLY A 47 7.22 17.44 -1.65
N GLU A 48 8.25 16.77 -2.14
CA GLU A 48 8.15 15.80 -3.24
C GLU A 48 8.84 14.50 -2.86
N ILE A 49 8.38 13.39 -3.44
CA ILE A 49 9.11 12.12 -3.43
C ILE A 49 9.82 11.89 -4.74
N GLN A 50 10.94 11.17 -4.71
CA GLN A 50 11.66 10.70 -5.90
C GLN A 50 11.33 9.25 -6.17
N ALA A 51 10.65 8.98 -7.27
CA ALA A 51 10.40 7.62 -7.75
C ALA A 51 11.58 7.08 -8.56
N PHE A 52 11.58 5.77 -8.74
CA PHE A 52 12.62 5.05 -9.47
C PHE A 52 11.99 4.11 -10.50
N ASN A 53 12.68 3.95 -11.62
CA ASN A 53 12.44 2.88 -12.57
C ASN A 53 13.56 1.86 -12.37
N HIS A 54 13.32 0.90 -11.49
CA HIS A 54 14.33 -0.02 -11.00
C HIS A 54 15.45 0.71 -10.23
N LEU A 55 16.64 0.82 -10.79
CA LEU A 55 17.77 1.52 -10.19
C LEU A 55 17.95 2.96 -10.72
N ASP A 56 17.20 3.32 -11.76
CA ASP A 56 17.30 4.64 -12.39
C ASP A 56 16.26 5.59 -11.80
N LYS A 57 16.66 6.86 -11.61
CA LYS A 57 15.72 7.89 -11.16
C LYS A 57 14.61 8.08 -12.20
N GLY A 58 13.37 8.08 -11.72
CA GLY A 58 12.18 8.43 -12.48
C GLY A 58 11.71 9.84 -12.20
N ASP A 59 10.40 10.03 -12.22
CA ASP A 59 9.75 11.30 -11.95
C ASP A 59 9.70 11.63 -10.46
N THR A 60 9.41 12.88 -10.13
CA THR A 60 9.05 13.32 -8.78
C THR A 60 7.55 13.50 -8.67
N PHE A 61 7.02 13.33 -7.46
CA PHE A 61 5.59 13.49 -7.19
C PHE A 61 5.36 14.33 -5.95
N PRO A 62 4.43 15.31 -5.99
CA PRO A 62 4.15 16.14 -4.82
C PRO A 62 3.47 15.34 -3.71
N VAL A 63 3.86 15.60 -2.48
CA VAL A 63 3.26 15.00 -1.29
C VAL A 63 2.03 15.81 -0.88
N ASP A 64 0.89 15.12 -0.72
CA ASP A 64 -0.37 15.75 -0.31
C ASP A 64 -0.51 15.85 1.21
N ALA A 65 0.01 14.87 1.94
CA ALA A 65 -0.06 14.83 3.40
C ALA A 65 1.14 14.08 3.98
N THR A 66 1.47 14.36 5.25
CA THR A 66 2.50 13.62 5.98
C THR A 66 1.86 12.57 6.90
N ALA A 67 2.56 11.45 7.09
CA ALA A 67 2.04 10.32 7.86
C ALA A 67 1.77 10.67 9.33
N ASP A 68 2.52 11.61 9.91
CA ASP A 68 2.33 12.08 11.29
C ASP A 68 1.09 12.96 11.47
N SER A 69 0.62 13.60 10.40
CA SER A 69 -0.59 14.43 10.41
C SER A 69 -1.83 13.75 9.83
N ALA A 70 -1.65 12.65 9.08
CA ALA A 70 -2.73 11.90 8.47
C ALA A 70 -3.24 10.80 9.41
N SER A 71 -4.53 10.47 9.27
CA SER A 71 -5.15 9.36 10.01
C SER A 71 -5.83 8.40 9.03
N ALA A 72 -5.80 7.10 9.33
CA ALA A 72 -6.53 6.10 8.57
C ALA A 72 -8.03 6.41 8.45
N SER A 73 -8.60 7.16 9.40
CA SER A 73 -9.99 7.61 9.37
C SER A 73 -10.30 8.54 8.20
N ASP A 74 -9.29 9.20 7.64
CA ASP A 74 -9.46 10.14 6.53
C ASP A 74 -9.58 9.45 5.17
N TYR A 75 -9.33 8.13 5.10
CA TYR A 75 -9.21 7.39 3.85
C TYR A 75 -10.10 6.15 3.84
N ALA A 76 -10.51 5.74 2.64
CA ALA A 76 -11.29 4.51 2.44
C ALA A 76 -10.40 3.27 2.40
N ALA A 77 -9.18 3.40 1.91
CA ALA A 77 -8.23 2.30 1.75
C ALA A 77 -6.80 2.81 1.65
N LEU A 78 -5.85 1.89 1.73
CA LEU A 78 -4.41 2.14 1.62
C LEU A 78 -3.80 1.32 0.49
N VAL A 79 -2.95 1.95 -0.31
CA VAL A 79 -2.08 1.28 -1.28
C VAL A 79 -0.62 1.48 -0.89
N LEU A 80 0.11 0.38 -0.84
CA LEU A 80 1.54 0.33 -0.55
C LEU A 80 2.32 -0.12 -1.78
N PRO A 81 2.83 0.82 -2.60
CA PRO A 81 3.74 0.48 -3.69
C PRO A 81 5.04 -0.12 -3.16
N GLY A 82 5.80 -0.75 -4.03
CA GLY A 82 7.08 -1.35 -3.68
C GLY A 82 8.29 -0.47 -4.03
N GLY A 83 9.24 -1.06 -4.74
CA GLY A 83 10.61 -0.59 -4.78
C GLY A 83 11.38 -1.10 -3.56
N VAL A 84 12.68 -1.24 -3.65
CA VAL A 84 13.46 -1.80 -2.53
C VAL A 84 13.65 -0.77 -1.41
N ALA A 85 14.11 0.43 -1.76
CA ALA A 85 14.43 1.47 -0.77
C ALA A 85 13.18 2.04 -0.09
N ASN A 86 12.05 2.12 -0.79
CA ASN A 86 10.82 2.69 -0.26
C ASN A 86 10.36 2.01 1.04
N PRO A 87 10.02 0.70 1.05
CA PRO A 87 9.60 0.06 2.29
C PRO A 87 10.74 -0.10 3.31
N ASP A 88 11.99 -0.18 2.86
CA ASP A 88 13.14 -0.19 3.75
C ASP A 88 13.21 1.09 4.60
N ILE A 89 12.98 2.24 3.98
CA ILE A 89 12.91 3.53 4.68
C ILE A 89 11.65 3.60 5.57
N LEU A 90 10.47 3.27 5.01
CA LEU A 90 9.20 3.38 5.72
C LEU A 90 9.18 2.58 7.02
N ARG A 91 9.73 1.37 7.02
CA ARG A 91 9.74 0.51 8.21
C ARG A 91 10.53 1.08 9.38
N THR A 92 11.41 2.06 9.15
CA THR A 92 12.18 2.75 10.19
C THR A 92 11.48 3.99 10.74
N GLN A 93 10.33 4.36 10.17
CA GLN A 93 9.59 5.58 10.52
C GLN A 93 8.33 5.21 11.32
N PRO A 94 8.31 5.46 12.64
CA PRO A 94 7.16 5.11 13.49
C PRO A 94 5.84 5.70 13.00
N SER A 95 5.83 6.92 12.49
CA SER A 95 4.63 7.56 11.94
C SER A 95 4.04 6.79 10.75
N ALA A 96 4.90 6.31 9.85
CA ALA A 96 4.48 5.51 8.69
C ALA A 96 3.91 4.14 9.13
N VAL A 97 4.61 3.46 10.05
CA VAL A 97 4.18 2.15 10.56
C VAL A 97 2.83 2.25 11.29
N GLN A 98 2.65 3.27 12.12
CA GLN A 98 1.39 3.51 12.82
C GLN A 98 0.26 3.87 11.86
N PHE A 99 0.54 4.68 10.84
CA PHE A 99 -0.42 5.02 9.80
C PHE A 99 -0.94 3.76 9.10
N VAL A 100 -0.04 2.87 8.69
CA VAL A 100 -0.40 1.58 8.08
C VAL A 100 -1.25 0.73 9.03
N LYS A 101 -0.80 0.57 10.27
CA LYS A 101 -1.51 -0.22 11.28
C LYS A 101 -2.93 0.28 11.50
N GLY A 102 -3.15 1.58 11.42
CA GLY A 102 -4.48 2.19 11.58
C GLY A 102 -5.52 1.67 10.59
N PHE A 103 -5.13 1.31 9.37
CA PHE A 103 -6.04 0.71 8.38
C PHE A 103 -6.46 -0.71 8.78
N PHE A 104 -5.56 -1.50 9.32
CA PHE A 104 -5.88 -2.84 9.83
C PHE A 104 -6.78 -2.75 11.05
N ASP A 105 -6.48 -1.87 11.99
CA ASP A 105 -7.29 -1.67 13.20
C ASP A 105 -8.72 -1.17 12.86
N ALA A 106 -8.86 -0.38 11.79
CA ALA A 106 -10.14 0.12 11.31
C ALA A 106 -10.88 -0.84 10.36
N GLY A 107 -10.28 -1.97 10.01
CA GLY A 107 -10.87 -2.94 9.09
C GLY A 107 -10.95 -2.47 7.64
N LYS A 108 -10.10 -1.53 7.23
CA LYS A 108 -10.09 -0.95 5.87
C LYS A 108 -9.20 -1.73 4.92
N PRO A 109 -9.56 -1.83 3.63
CA PRO A 109 -8.75 -2.54 2.64
C PRO A 109 -7.34 -1.98 2.53
N VAL A 110 -6.37 -2.89 2.38
CA VAL A 110 -4.96 -2.58 2.12
C VAL A 110 -4.49 -3.40 0.92
N ALA A 111 -3.90 -2.73 -0.07
CA ALA A 111 -3.31 -3.35 -1.24
C ALA A 111 -1.80 -3.08 -1.25
N VAL A 112 -1.00 -4.12 -1.40
CA VAL A 112 0.46 -4.06 -1.28
C VAL A 112 1.12 -4.86 -2.40
N ILE A 113 2.21 -4.34 -2.95
CA ILE A 113 2.90 -5.00 -4.07
C ILE A 113 4.42 -5.02 -3.88
N CYS A 114 5.07 -6.04 -4.43
CA CYS A 114 6.52 -6.18 -4.57
C CYS A 114 7.21 -6.23 -3.19
N HIS A 115 8.06 -5.25 -2.85
CA HIS A 115 8.74 -5.17 -1.56
C HIS A 115 7.90 -4.47 -0.48
N GLY A 116 6.76 -3.92 -0.84
CA GLY A 116 5.85 -3.22 0.09
C GLY A 116 5.55 -3.95 1.39
N PRO A 117 5.42 -5.30 1.40
CA PRO A 117 5.14 -6.04 2.63
C PRO A 117 6.16 -5.90 3.76
N TRP A 118 7.38 -5.42 3.52
CA TRP A 118 8.31 -5.14 4.63
C TRP A 118 7.73 -4.15 5.65
N THR A 119 6.95 -3.18 5.20
CA THR A 119 6.26 -2.25 6.11
C THR A 119 5.20 -2.97 6.93
N LEU A 120 4.52 -3.98 6.36
CA LEU A 120 3.54 -4.80 7.06
C LEU A 120 4.18 -5.72 8.11
N VAL A 121 5.40 -6.21 7.84
CA VAL A 121 6.19 -6.97 8.82
C VAL A 121 6.43 -6.11 10.06
N GLU A 122 6.87 -4.87 9.86
CA GLU A 122 7.13 -3.94 10.96
C GLU A 122 5.88 -3.56 11.73
N ALA A 123 4.75 -3.44 11.04
CA ALA A 123 3.45 -3.14 11.67
C ALA A 123 2.86 -4.33 12.45
N ASP A 124 3.43 -5.52 12.35
CA ASP A 124 3.00 -6.76 13.01
C ASP A 124 1.53 -7.11 12.71
N VAL A 125 1.15 -7.07 11.44
CA VAL A 125 -0.24 -7.29 10.98
C VAL A 125 -0.41 -8.55 10.12
N LEU A 126 0.62 -9.40 10.01
CA LEU A 126 0.65 -10.51 9.04
C LEU A 126 0.34 -11.89 9.63
N ARG A 127 0.23 -12.05 10.93
CA ARG A 127 -0.03 -13.35 11.56
C ARG A 127 -1.34 -13.96 11.05
N GLY A 128 -1.25 -15.17 10.53
CA GLY A 128 -2.41 -15.89 10.01
C GLY A 128 -2.93 -15.41 8.66
N ARG A 129 -2.24 -14.46 8.02
CA ARG A 129 -2.61 -13.94 6.72
C ARG A 129 -1.95 -14.73 5.58
N THR A 130 -2.60 -14.75 4.42
CA THR A 130 -2.02 -15.27 3.18
C THR A 130 -1.58 -14.08 2.33
N ILE A 131 -0.33 -14.11 1.85
CA ILE A 131 0.28 -13.00 1.13
C ILE A 131 1.20 -13.49 0.02
N THR A 132 1.31 -12.71 -1.04
CA THR A 132 2.40 -12.82 -2.00
C THR A 132 3.22 -11.53 -2.00
N SER A 133 4.39 -11.57 -2.64
CA SER A 133 5.32 -10.45 -2.69
C SER A 133 6.38 -10.67 -3.75
N TRP A 134 7.30 -9.72 -3.87
CA TRP A 134 8.58 -9.99 -4.50
C TRP A 134 9.22 -11.22 -3.85
N PRO A 135 9.72 -12.19 -4.63
CA PRO A 135 10.13 -13.50 -4.08
C PRO A 135 11.18 -13.47 -2.99
N SER A 136 12.04 -12.44 -2.94
CA SER A 136 13.09 -12.34 -1.92
C SER A 136 12.55 -12.12 -0.50
N LEU A 137 11.27 -11.76 -0.35
CA LEU A 137 10.65 -11.52 0.96
C LEU A 137 10.05 -12.77 1.60
N GLN A 138 10.09 -13.92 0.94
CA GLN A 138 9.41 -15.15 1.41
C GLN A 138 9.72 -15.49 2.86
N THR A 139 11.01 -15.54 3.21
CA THR A 139 11.44 -15.90 4.56
C THR A 139 10.98 -14.88 5.59
N ASP A 140 11.08 -13.59 5.26
CA ASP A 140 10.66 -12.51 6.15
C ASP A 140 9.16 -12.59 6.46
N LEU A 141 8.35 -12.86 5.44
CA LEU A 141 6.90 -12.94 5.58
C LEU A 141 6.46 -14.19 6.36
N ARG A 142 7.09 -15.33 6.11
CA ARG A 142 6.86 -16.55 6.90
C ARG A 142 7.26 -16.36 8.37
N ASN A 143 8.40 -15.71 8.61
CA ASN A 143 8.84 -15.39 9.98
C ASN A 143 7.89 -14.41 10.68
N ALA A 144 7.21 -13.56 9.93
CA ALA A 144 6.17 -12.67 10.45
C ALA A 144 4.82 -13.37 10.72
N GLY A 145 4.72 -14.68 10.43
CA GLY A 145 3.53 -15.48 10.69
C GLY A 145 2.57 -15.61 9.52
N ALA A 146 2.95 -15.17 8.33
CA ALA A 146 2.13 -15.28 7.13
C ALA A 146 2.36 -16.59 6.38
N THR A 147 1.38 -16.99 5.57
CA THR A 147 1.53 -18.02 4.55
C THR A 147 1.83 -17.33 3.22
N TRP A 148 3.03 -17.56 2.68
CA TRP A 148 3.43 -16.99 1.40
C TRP A 148 3.01 -17.90 0.23
N VAL A 149 2.41 -17.30 -0.80
CA VAL A 149 1.98 -18.00 -2.01
C VAL A 149 2.58 -17.33 -3.25
N ASP A 150 2.95 -18.11 -4.26
CA ASP A 150 3.45 -17.61 -5.52
C ASP A 150 2.30 -17.45 -6.52
N GLN A 151 1.63 -16.32 -6.44
CA GLN A 151 0.49 -15.97 -7.29
C GLN A 151 0.61 -14.53 -7.76
N GLU A 152 0.06 -14.22 -8.94
CA GLU A 152 0.06 -12.84 -9.42
C GLU A 152 -0.76 -11.90 -8.54
N VAL A 153 -1.79 -12.44 -7.88
CA VAL A 153 -2.57 -11.70 -6.88
C VAL A 153 -3.08 -12.66 -5.81
N ALA A 154 -2.97 -12.27 -4.56
CA ALA A 154 -3.58 -12.96 -3.42
C ALA A 154 -4.54 -12.00 -2.71
N VAL A 155 -5.76 -12.45 -2.48
CA VAL A 155 -6.77 -11.72 -1.72
C VAL A 155 -7.03 -12.46 -0.43
N CYS A 156 -6.73 -11.83 0.69
CA CYS A 156 -6.84 -12.43 2.01
C CYS A 156 -7.88 -11.71 2.86
N ASN A 157 -8.92 -12.45 3.26
CA ASN A 157 -9.97 -11.97 4.15
C ASN A 157 -9.89 -12.62 5.55
N ALA A 158 -8.83 -13.37 5.83
CA ALA A 158 -8.61 -14.05 7.11
C ALA A 158 -8.00 -13.09 8.15
N GLY A 159 -8.69 -12.02 8.45
CA GLY A 159 -8.22 -11.00 9.39
C GLY A 159 -9.23 -9.87 9.52
N PRO A 160 -8.83 -8.72 10.08
CA PRO A 160 -9.76 -7.62 10.33
C PRO A 160 -10.23 -6.92 9.05
N ASN A 161 -9.50 -7.08 7.94
CA ASN A 161 -9.72 -6.38 6.68
C ASN A 161 -9.46 -7.27 5.47
N THR A 162 -9.79 -6.76 4.28
CA THR A 162 -9.33 -7.35 3.01
C THR A 162 -7.92 -6.86 2.71
N MET A 163 -7.00 -7.79 2.46
CA MET A 163 -5.63 -7.50 2.04
C MET A 163 -5.39 -8.09 0.65
N VAL A 164 -5.04 -7.23 -0.30
CA VAL A 164 -4.66 -7.58 -1.68
C VAL A 164 -3.15 -7.50 -1.78
N SER A 165 -2.50 -8.51 -2.38
CA SER A 165 -1.06 -8.49 -2.60
C SER A 165 -0.68 -9.01 -3.99
N SER A 166 0.41 -8.50 -4.55
CA SER A 166 1.01 -8.92 -5.82
C SER A 166 2.54 -8.88 -5.73
N ARG A 167 3.22 -9.49 -6.72
CA ARG A 167 4.66 -9.77 -6.65
C ARG A 167 5.53 -8.69 -7.28
N LYS A 168 5.08 -8.09 -8.40
CA LYS A 168 5.93 -7.30 -9.29
C LYS A 168 5.09 -6.50 -10.29
N PRO A 169 5.71 -5.56 -11.05
CA PRO A 169 4.97 -4.77 -12.04
C PRO A 169 4.18 -5.57 -13.07
N ASP A 170 4.66 -6.76 -13.46
CA ASP A 170 3.95 -7.64 -14.40
C ASP A 170 2.56 -8.05 -13.90
N ASP A 171 2.35 -8.01 -12.60
CA ASP A 171 1.09 -8.40 -11.94
C ASP A 171 0.10 -7.22 -11.79
N LEU A 172 0.46 -6.00 -12.21
CA LEU A 172 -0.32 -4.78 -11.92
C LEU A 172 -1.75 -4.82 -12.44
N LYS A 173 -2.01 -5.49 -13.56
CA LYS A 173 -3.39 -5.62 -14.06
C LYS A 173 -4.28 -6.36 -13.05
N ALA A 174 -3.85 -7.54 -12.62
CA ALA A 174 -4.58 -8.33 -11.62
C ALA A 174 -4.66 -7.62 -10.27
N PHE A 175 -3.56 -6.95 -9.87
CA PHE A 175 -3.51 -6.14 -8.66
C PHE A 175 -4.55 -5.01 -8.67
N ASN A 176 -4.62 -4.25 -9.75
CA ASN A 176 -5.56 -3.14 -9.88
C ASN A 176 -7.01 -3.64 -9.88
N GLU A 177 -7.32 -4.73 -10.58
CA GLU A 177 -8.65 -5.33 -10.58
C GLU A 177 -9.08 -5.75 -9.17
N ALA A 178 -8.21 -6.45 -8.43
CA ALA A 178 -8.49 -6.88 -7.07
C ALA A 178 -8.60 -5.70 -6.08
N LEU A 179 -7.79 -4.65 -6.27
CA LEU A 179 -7.91 -3.42 -5.49
C LEU A 179 -9.29 -2.79 -5.68
N LEU A 180 -9.73 -2.63 -6.92
CA LEU A 180 -11.04 -2.03 -7.22
C LEU A 180 -12.20 -2.89 -6.67
N ASP A 181 -12.08 -4.21 -6.74
CA ASP A 181 -13.07 -5.13 -6.15
C ASP A 181 -13.15 -4.95 -4.63
N ALA A 182 -12.02 -4.74 -3.96
CA ALA A 182 -11.99 -4.50 -2.52
C ALA A 182 -12.59 -3.14 -2.11
N LEU A 183 -12.70 -2.21 -3.05
CA LEU A 183 -13.29 -0.87 -2.83
C LEU A 183 -14.80 -0.82 -3.11
N SER A 184 -15.34 -1.84 -3.73
CA SER A 184 -16.77 -1.89 -4.10
C SER A 184 -17.68 -2.42 -3.00
#